data_7609d9474ce37531ccfb7b866b62122d
#
_entry.id   7609d9474ce37531ccfb7b866b62122d
#
_cell.length_a   1.000
_cell.length_b   1.000
_cell.length_c   1.000
_cell.angle_alpha   90.00
_cell.angle_beta   90.00
_cell.angle_gamma   90.00
#
_symmetry.space_group_name_H-M   'P 1'
#
loop_
_entity.id
_entity.type
_entity.pdbx_description
1 polymer ?
#
loop_
_entity_poly.entity_id
_entity_poly.type
_entity_poly.pdbx_seq_one_letter_code
_entity_poly.pdbx_strand_id
1 'polypeptide(L)'
;MFRQTVSSSLTRSNMKWTAGSHASGSGSGKSTFTNRIKAYFGDDVAVLYHDNYYRCQDGVPFEQRVTVNYDHPDSLETDLLIEHLKELKAGRSIDSPVYDYSQHNRSHETVRIDPKPIIIVEGILFLADERLRSLLDIKVYVEADADERILRRISRDVSERGRDLNGIIEQYLTTVKPMHYLYVEPTRSKADVVINSGKNDVEFDLFVSKIGQLLGEREKEN
;
A
#
# COMPACT_ATOMS: atom_id res chain seq x y z
N MET A 1 -10.85 -11.43 -28.96
CA MET A 1 -10.42 -10.29 -29.76
C MET A 1 -11.58 -9.29 -29.80
N PHE A 2 -11.70 -8.45 -28.74
CA PHE A 2 -12.54 -7.24 -28.78
C PHE A 2 -11.91 -6.24 -27.81
N ARG A 3 -11.04 -5.37 -28.35
CA ARG A 3 -10.68 -4.12 -27.68
C ARG A 3 -11.80 -3.13 -28.00
N GLN A 4 -12.65 -2.84 -27.05
CA GLN A 4 -13.44 -1.62 -27.10
C GLN A 4 -12.57 -0.48 -26.55
N THR A 5 -12.12 0.35 -27.46
CA THR A 5 -11.59 1.69 -27.15
C THR A 5 -12.77 2.54 -26.70
N VAL A 6 -12.90 2.73 -25.39
CA VAL A 6 -13.79 3.75 -24.84
C VAL A 6 -13.03 5.06 -24.82
N SER A 7 -13.13 5.80 -25.92
CA SER A 7 -12.79 7.21 -25.96
C SER A 7 -14.05 8.02 -25.58
N SER A 8 -14.16 8.43 -24.35
CA SER A 8 -15.11 9.46 -23.96
C SER A 8 -14.36 10.51 -23.15
N SER A 9 -14.42 11.75 -23.63
CA SER A 9 -13.96 12.95 -22.95
C SER A 9 -14.77 13.20 -21.68
N LEU A 10 -14.41 12.54 -20.58
CA LEU A 10 -14.94 12.81 -19.27
C LEU A 10 -14.39 14.15 -18.78
N THR A 11 -15.24 15.12 -18.61
CA THR A 11 -14.92 16.39 -17.95
C THR A 11 -14.52 16.10 -16.51
N ARG A 12 -13.39 16.67 -16.05
CA ARG A 12 -12.76 16.47 -14.73
C ARG A 12 -13.68 16.67 -13.50
N SER A 13 -14.87 17.23 -13.67
CA SER A 13 -15.80 17.57 -12.58
C SER A 13 -16.61 16.39 -12.02
N ASN A 14 -16.66 15.24 -12.70
CA ASN A 14 -17.53 14.10 -12.37
C ASN A 14 -16.80 12.78 -12.11
N MET A 15 -15.47 12.80 -11.97
CA MET A 15 -14.73 11.56 -11.65
C MET A 15 -14.94 11.21 -10.17
N LYS A 16 -15.59 10.08 -9.92
CA LYS A 16 -15.69 9.46 -8.59
C LYS A 16 -14.58 8.43 -8.45
N TRP A 17 -13.87 8.46 -7.32
CA TRP A 17 -12.67 7.66 -7.06
C TRP A 17 -13.01 6.44 -6.22
N THR A 18 -12.47 5.28 -6.58
CA THR A 18 -12.54 4.07 -5.75
C THR A 18 -11.21 3.86 -5.08
N ALA A 19 -11.18 3.90 -3.76
CA ALA A 19 -9.99 3.62 -2.97
C ALA A 19 -10.02 2.17 -2.49
N GLY A 20 -9.11 1.35 -3.03
CA GLY A 20 -8.84 0.01 -2.55
C GLY A 20 -7.56 -0.01 -1.69
N SER A 21 -7.41 -1.00 -0.84
CA SER A 21 -6.25 -1.07 0.04
C SER A 21 -5.82 -2.51 0.33
N HIS A 22 -4.52 -2.72 0.49
CA HIS A 22 -3.95 -4.03 0.82
C HIS A 22 -3.06 -3.92 2.05
N ALA A 23 -3.57 -4.39 3.20
CA ALA A 23 -2.79 -4.54 4.42
C ALA A 23 -2.24 -5.96 4.55
N SER A 24 -1.11 -6.09 5.21
CA SER A 24 -0.55 -7.37 5.64
C SER A 24 0.87 -7.21 6.20
N GLY A 25 1.43 -8.25 6.81
CA GLY A 25 2.83 -8.27 7.22
C GLY A 25 3.83 -8.13 6.06
N SER A 26 5.05 -7.71 6.37
CA SER A 26 6.15 -7.69 5.38
C SER A 26 6.37 -9.09 4.79
N GLY A 27 6.55 -9.17 3.47
CA GLY A 27 6.75 -10.45 2.76
C GLY A 27 5.47 -11.23 2.42
N SER A 28 4.28 -10.70 2.66
CA SER A 28 3.02 -11.39 2.39
C SER A 28 2.56 -11.42 0.92
N GLY A 29 3.24 -10.73 0.01
CA GLY A 29 2.84 -10.67 -1.40
C GLY A 29 1.90 -9.52 -1.78
N LYS A 30 1.72 -8.52 -0.92
CA LYS A 30 0.90 -7.31 -1.22
C LYS A 30 1.26 -6.67 -2.55
N SER A 31 2.54 -6.37 -2.74
CA SER A 31 3.02 -5.70 -3.95
C SER A 31 2.79 -6.54 -5.21
N THR A 32 2.83 -7.86 -5.11
CA THR A 32 2.46 -8.77 -6.21
C THR A 32 1.00 -8.58 -6.60
N PHE A 33 0.09 -8.51 -5.61
CA PHE A 33 -1.34 -8.30 -5.86
C PHE A 33 -1.59 -6.89 -6.43
N THR A 34 -0.96 -5.85 -5.87
CA THR A 34 -1.01 -4.47 -6.39
C THR A 34 -0.54 -4.41 -7.85
N ASN A 35 0.57 -5.08 -8.19
CA ASN A 35 1.09 -5.11 -9.55
C ASN A 35 0.15 -5.82 -10.53
N ARG A 36 -0.55 -6.88 -10.09
CA ARG A 36 -1.60 -7.52 -10.91
C ARG A 36 -2.74 -6.56 -11.22
N ILE A 37 -3.19 -5.77 -10.24
CA ILE A 37 -4.24 -4.76 -10.45
C ILE A 37 -3.77 -3.68 -11.43
N LYS A 38 -2.55 -3.18 -11.25
CA LYS A 38 -1.94 -2.23 -12.19
C LYS A 38 -1.85 -2.78 -13.60
N ALA A 39 -1.45 -4.04 -13.75
CA ALA A 39 -1.37 -4.69 -15.06
C ALA A 39 -2.77 -4.85 -15.72
N TYR A 40 -3.81 -5.06 -14.92
CA TYR A 40 -5.18 -5.24 -15.40
C TYR A 40 -5.84 -3.92 -15.82
N PHE A 41 -5.76 -2.89 -14.98
CA PHE A 41 -6.43 -1.61 -15.19
C PHE A 41 -5.54 -0.55 -15.88
N GLY A 42 -4.23 -0.81 -16.01
CA GLY A 42 -3.31 0.08 -16.71
C GLY A 42 -3.20 1.48 -16.09
N ASP A 43 -3.43 2.48 -16.94
CA ASP A 43 -3.28 3.90 -16.57
C ASP A 43 -4.39 4.43 -15.66
N ASP A 44 -5.43 3.64 -15.38
CA ASP A 44 -6.53 4.04 -14.50
C ASP A 44 -6.21 3.88 -13.01
N VAL A 45 -5.00 3.44 -12.67
CA VAL A 45 -4.58 3.17 -11.29
C VAL A 45 -3.51 4.15 -10.81
N ALA A 46 -3.77 4.80 -9.67
CA ALA A 46 -2.75 5.46 -8.86
C ALA A 46 -2.46 4.61 -7.61
N VAL A 47 -1.20 4.53 -7.19
CA VAL A 47 -0.80 3.78 -5.99
C VAL A 47 -0.09 4.70 -5.01
N LEU A 48 -0.56 4.69 -3.76
CA LEU A 48 0.07 5.30 -2.61
C LEU A 48 0.73 4.21 -1.76
N TYR A 49 2.04 4.23 -1.66
CA TYR A 49 2.79 3.33 -0.80
C TYR A 49 2.96 3.96 0.58
N HIS A 50 2.33 3.40 1.62
CA HIS A 50 2.42 3.91 2.98
C HIS A 50 3.86 3.96 3.48
N ASP A 51 4.71 3.03 3.02
CA ASP A 51 6.13 2.97 3.36
C ASP A 51 6.92 4.22 2.87
N ASN A 52 6.41 4.98 1.90
CA ASN A 52 6.99 6.26 1.49
C ASN A 52 6.73 7.39 2.51
N TYR A 53 5.78 7.18 3.43
CA TYR A 53 5.36 8.17 4.43
C TYR A 53 6.04 7.98 5.78
N TYR A 54 7.14 7.22 5.87
CA TYR A 54 7.96 7.26 7.09
C TYR A 54 8.36 8.70 7.40
N ARG A 55 8.38 9.05 8.70
CA ARG A 55 8.74 10.40 9.13
C ARG A 55 10.15 10.75 8.68
N CYS A 56 10.31 12.00 8.22
CA CYS A 56 11.63 12.56 7.92
C CYS A 56 12.49 12.56 9.19
N GLN A 57 13.74 12.14 9.04
CA GLN A 57 14.72 12.07 10.12
C GLN A 57 15.96 12.90 9.80
N ASP A 58 15.79 14.03 9.11
CA ASP A 58 16.85 14.96 8.86
C ASP A 58 17.46 15.45 10.20
N GLY A 59 18.79 15.51 10.25
CA GLY A 59 19.51 15.83 11.47
C GLY A 59 19.70 14.68 12.46
N VAL A 60 19.05 13.51 12.28
CA VAL A 60 19.32 12.30 13.05
C VAL A 60 20.49 11.55 12.42
N PRO A 61 21.57 11.19 13.16
CA PRO A 61 22.68 10.39 12.64
C PRO A 61 22.22 9.04 12.09
N PHE A 62 22.90 8.56 11.04
CA PHE A 62 22.54 7.29 10.37
C PHE A 62 22.47 6.10 11.34
N GLU A 63 23.43 6.01 12.27
CA GLU A 63 23.52 4.95 13.27
C GLU A 63 22.28 4.90 14.20
N GLN A 64 21.65 6.04 14.43
CA GLN A 64 20.41 6.13 15.20
C GLN A 64 19.19 5.79 14.32
N ARG A 65 19.18 6.20 13.05
CA ARG A 65 18.09 5.88 12.14
C ARG A 65 17.92 4.37 11.95
N VAL A 66 19.01 3.62 11.83
CA VAL A 66 18.97 2.16 11.67
C VAL A 66 18.36 1.41 12.86
N THR A 67 18.31 2.04 14.04
CA THR A 67 17.74 1.47 15.29
C THR A 67 16.27 1.81 15.48
N VAL A 68 15.69 2.66 14.64
CA VAL A 68 14.29 3.08 14.75
C VAL A 68 13.37 1.89 14.46
N ASN A 69 12.29 1.79 15.24
CA ASN A 69 11.23 0.80 14.99
C ASN A 69 10.30 1.27 13.88
N TYR A 70 10.62 0.92 12.63
CA TYR A 70 9.82 1.26 11.45
C TYR A 70 8.52 0.49 11.32
N ASP A 71 8.31 -0.56 12.13
CA ASP A 71 7.08 -1.33 12.17
C ASP A 71 6.07 -0.80 13.21
N HIS A 72 6.41 0.29 13.93
CA HIS A 72 5.50 0.98 14.84
C HIS A 72 4.70 2.07 14.09
N PRO A 73 3.39 2.26 14.38
CA PRO A 73 2.57 3.29 13.72
C PRO A 73 3.16 4.71 13.82
N ASP A 74 3.80 5.07 14.93
CA ASP A 74 4.38 6.40 15.14
C ASP A 74 5.56 6.70 14.21
N SER A 75 6.14 5.69 13.56
CA SER A 75 7.19 5.87 12.56
C SER A 75 6.68 6.50 11.26
N LEU A 76 5.37 6.50 11.05
CA LEU A 76 4.71 6.93 9.82
C LEU A 76 4.00 8.29 10.01
N GLU A 77 4.00 9.08 8.96
CA GLU A 77 3.25 10.33 8.85
C GLU A 77 1.88 10.05 8.18
N THR A 78 1.05 9.29 8.88
CA THR A 78 -0.26 8.86 8.37
C THR A 78 -1.18 10.04 8.08
N ASP A 79 -1.02 11.16 8.79
CA ASP A 79 -1.80 12.38 8.55
C ASP A 79 -1.55 12.94 7.14
N LEU A 80 -0.29 12.96 6.68
CA LEU A 80 0.08 13.37 5.32
C LEU A 80 -0.51 12.41 4.27
N LEU A 81 -0.48 11.10 4.53
CA LEU A 81 -1.12 10.12 3.63
C LEU A 81 -2.63 10.34 3.52
N ILE A 82 -3.30 10.64 4.64
CA ILE A 82 -4.74 10.96 4.67
C ILE A 82 -5.02 12.21 3.85
N GLU A 83 -4.22 13.26 4.00
CA GLU A 83 -4.33 14.48 3.22
C GLU A 83 -4.17 14.20 1.72
N HIS A 84 -3.11 13.51 1.33
CA HIS A 84 -2.86 13.14 -0.06
C HIS A 84 -3.97 12.27 -0.66
N LEU A 85 -4.52 11.33 0.09
CA LEU A 85 -5.65 10.53 -0.36
C LEU A 85 -6.90 11.38 -0.59
N LYS A 86 -7.18 12.35 0.30
CA LYS A 86 -8.29 13.29 0.13
C LYS A 86 -8.10 14.20 -1.10
N GLU A 87 -6.88 14.68 -1.34
CA GLU A 87 -6.55 15.48 -2.50
C GLU A 87 -6.79 14.71 -3.81
N LEU A 88 -6.29 13.48 -3.90
CA LEU A 88 -6.53 12.61 -5.06
C LEU A 88 -8.02 12.32 -5.25
N LYS A 89 -8.76 12.01 -4.16
CA LYS A 89 -10.23 11.81 -4.21
C LYS A 89 -10.99 13.08 -4.59
N ALA A 90 -10.41 14.24 -4.41
CA ALA A 90 -10.94 15.52 -4.87
C ALA A 90 -10.50 15.90 -6.30
N GLY A 91 -9.79 15.01 -7.00
CA GLY A 91 -9.32 15.25 -8.37
C GLY A 91 -8.08 16.15 -8.46
N ARG A 92 -7.34 16.34 -7.38
CA ARG A 92 -6.11 17.13 -7.34
C ARG A 92 -4.89 16.24 -7.28
N SER A 93 -3.84 16.63 -8.00
CA SER A 93 -2.54 15.94 -7.97
C SER A 93 -1.83 16.22 -6.65
N ILE A 94 -0.96 15.28 -6.26
CA ILE A 94 -0.12 15.38 -5.08
C ILE A 94 1.35 15.18 -5.43
N ASP A 95 2.24 15.63 -4.56
CA ASP A 95 3.66 15.33 -4.59
C ASP A 95 3.96 14.30 -3.48
N SER A 96 3.89 13.03 -3.85
CA SER A 96 4.10 11.91 -2.91
C SER A 96 5.56 11.87 -2.48
N PRO A 97 5.85 11.72 -1.17
CA PRO A 97 7.21 11.52 -0.70
C PRO A 97 7.80 10.22 -1.27
N VAL A 98 9.14 10.15 -1.25
CA VAL A 98 9.91 8.96 -1.60
C VAL A 98 10.77 8.59 -0.40
N TYR A 99 10.76 7.31 -0.01
CA TYR A 99 11.61 6.81 1.07
C TYR A 99 12.84 6.12 0.53
N ASP A 100 14.01 6.55 1.01
CA ASP A 100 15.29 5.91 0.69
C ASP A 100 15.65 4.88 1.76
N TYR A 101 15.49 3.61 1.41
CA TYR A 101 15.82 2.48 2.30
C TYR A 101 17.32 2.37 2.60
N SER A 102 18.20 2.90 1.73
CA SER A 102 19.65 2.87 1.96
C SER A 102 20.08 3.90 3.00
N GLN A 103 19.36 5.01 3.09
CA GLN A 103 19.62 6.09 4.04
C GLN A 103 18.75 6.02 5.29
N HIS A 104 17.81 5.08 5.36
CA HIS A 104 16.79 5.03 6.40
C HIS A 104 16.13 6.39 6.65
N ASN A 105 15.82 7.11 5.57
CA ASN A 105 15.21 8.43 5.63
C ASN A 105 14.32 8.70 4.42
N ARG A 106 13.46 9.70 4.55
CA ARG A 106 12.72 10.25 3.44
C ARG A 106 13.66 11.04 2.53
N SER A 107 13.57 10.83 1.21
CA SER A 107 14.28 11.64 0.21
C SER A 107 13.72 13.07 0.20
N HIS A 108 14.52 14.02 -0.26
CA HIS A 108 14.04 15.38 -0.58
C HIS A 108 13.28 15.42 -1.92
N GLU A 109 13.38 14.36 -2.72
CA GLU A 109 12.63 14.23 -3.97
C GLU A 109 11.21 13.76 -3.69
N THR A 110 10.28 14.20 -4.53
CA THR A 110 8.89 13.75 -4.53
C THR A 110 8.52 13.21 -5.90
N VAL A 111 7.49 12.38 -5.93
CA VAL A 111 6.90 11.88 -7.17
C VAL A 111 5.50 12.42 -7.30
N ARG A 112 5.26 13.15 -8.40
CA ARG A 112 3.91 13.63 -8.71
C ARG A 112 2.99 12.47 -9.05
N ILE A 113 1.86 12.41 -8.35
CA ILE A 113 0.79 11.45 -8.60
C ILE A 113 -0.45 12.24 -9.02
N ASP A 114 -0.90 11.98 -10.24
CA ASP A 114 -2.15 12.53 -10.74
C ASP A 114 -3.33 11.67 -10.31
N PRO A 115 -4.52 12.27 -10.10
CA PRO A 115 -5.72 11.54 -9.74
C PRO A 115 -6.12 10.54 -10.85
N LYS A 116 -6.49 9.34 -10.43
CA LYS A 116 -6.92 8.24 -11.32
C LYS A 116 -8.23 7.64 -10.80
N PRO A 117 -9.05 7.01 -11.67
CA PRO A 117 -10.31 6.37 -11.26
C PRO A 117 -10.17 5.37 -10.12
N ILE A 118 -9.02 4.69 -10.04
CA ILE A 118 -8.70 3.73 -8.99
C ILE A 118 -7.50 4.25 -8.21
N ILE A 119 -7.64 4.38 -6.89
CA ILE A 119 -6.55 4.73 -5.99
C ILE A 119 -6.30 3.54 -5.08
N ILE A 120 -5.08 3.02 -5.06
CA ILE A 120 -4.66 1.94 -4.17
C ILE A 120 -3.77 2.51 -3.07
N VAL A 121 -4.08 2.18 -1.84
CA VAL A 121 -3.19 2.39 -0.70
C VAL A 121 -2.57 1.05 -0.32
N GLU A 122 -1.25 0.94 -0.36
CA GLU A 122 -0.52 -0.26 0.02
C GLU A 122 0.37 -0.01 1.23
N GLY A 123 0.36 -0.92 2.21
CA GLY A 123 1.23 -0.82 3.38
C GLY A 123 0.96 -1.90 4.42
N ILE A 124 1.69 -1.84 5.52
CA ILE A 124 1.53 -2.81 6.62
C ILE A 124 0.63 -2.29 7.74
N LEU A 125 0.54 -0.95 7.95
CA LEU A 125 -0.08 -0.34 9.12
C LEU A 125 -1.29 0.54 8.80
N PHE A 126 -1.63 0.78 7.53
CA PHE A 126 -2.69 1.74 7.20
C PHE A 126 -4.09 1.31 7.71
N LEU A 127 -4.37 0.01 7.86
CA LEU A 127 -5.61 -0.45 8.47
C LEU A 127 -5.66 -0.27 10.00
N ALA A 128 -4.56 0.09 10.64
CA ALA A 128 -4.56 0.40 12.06
C ALA A 128 -5.25 1.76 12.36
N ASP A 129 -5.17 2.74 11.44
CA ASP A 129 -5.78 4.06 11.59
C ASP A 129 -7.23 4.07 11.09
N GLU A 130 -8.18 4.39 11.98
CA GLU A 130 -9.61 4.43 11.65
C GLU A 130 -9.97 5.53 10.64
N ARG A 131 -9.30 6.68 10.72
CA ARG A 131 -9.53 7.82 9.82
C ARG A 131 -9.15 7.45 8.39
N LEU A 132 -8.04 6.71 8.23
CA LEU A 132 -7.60 6.22 6.92
C LEU A 132 -8.56 5.14 6.41
N ARG A 133 -8.94 4.16 7.26
CA ARG A 133 -9.91 3.12 6.88
C ARG A 133 -11.24 3.70 6.37
N SER A 134 -11.73 4.78 6.98
CA SER A 134 -13.00 5.40 6.60
C SER A 134 -12.99 6.03 5.20
N LEU A 135 -11.83 6.28 4.64
CA LEU A 135 -11.67 6.83 3.29
C LEU A 135 -11.61 5.76 2.20
N LEU A 136 -11.55 4.47 2.59
CA LEU A 136 -11.35 3.35 1.68
C LEU A 136 -12.68 2.65 1.39
N ASP A 137 -12.97 2.41 0.11
CA ASP A 137 -14.18 1.73 -0.34
C ASP A 137 -14.07 0.20 -0.21
N ILE A 138 -12.86 -0.36 -0.40
CA ILE A 138 -12.58 -1.78 -0.26
C ILE A 138 -11.29 -1.96 0.54
N LYS A 139 -11.34 -2.78 1.58
CA LYS A 139 -10.20 -3.11 2.44
C LYS A 139 -9.86 -4.59 2.31
N VAL A 140 -8.66 -4.87 1.84
CA VAL A 140 -8.15 -6.23 1.64
C VAL A 140 -7.02 -6.51 2.62
N TYR A 141 -7.02 -7.70 3.21
CA TYR A 141 -5.90 -8.23 3.97
C TYR A 141 -5.29 -9.40 3.21
N VAL A 142 -3.98 -9.30 2.89
CA VAL A 142 -3.26 -10.38 2.21
C VAL A 142 -2.63 -11.27 3.28
N GLU A 143 -3.13 -12.47 3.44
CA GLU A 143 -2.64 -13.45 4.41
C GLU A 143 -1.52 -14.30 3.81
N ALA A 144 -0.48 -14.54 4.60
CA ALA A 144 0.58 -15.49 4.31
C ALA A 144 1.14 -16.02 5.61
N ASP A 145 1.53 -17.28 5.61
CA ASP A 145 2.12 -17.92 6.78
C ASP A 145 3.43 -17.22 7.21
N ALA A 146 3.69 -17.24 8.50
CA ALA A 146 4.82 -16.49 9.07
C ALA A 146 6.18 -16.94 8.54
N ASP A 147 6.34 -18.24 8.28
CA ASP A 147 7.53 -18.86 7.69
C ASP A 147 7.72 -18.42 6.23
N GLU A 148 6.67 -18.43 5.42
CA GLU A 148 6.72 -17.89 4.06
C GLU A 148 7.10 -16.40 4.05
N ARG A 149 6.50 -15.61 4.93
CA ARG A 149 6.79 -14.18 5.03
C ARG A 149 8.26 -13.92 5.38
N ILE A 150 8.81 -14.64 6.35
CA ILE A 150 10.21 -14.45 6.75
C ILE A 150 11.18 -14.91 5.65
N LEU A 151 10.91 -16.02 4.97
CA LEU A 151 11.74 -16.51 3.87
C LEU A 151 11.76 -15.50 2.70
N ARG A 152 10.61 -14.97 2.31
CA ARG A 152 10.50 -13.94 1.26
C ARG A 152 11.20 -12.64 1.66
N ARG A 153 11.08 -12.24 2.94
CA ARG A 153 11.78 -11.06 3.47
C ARG A 153 13.29 -11.24 3.44
N ILE A 154 13.81 -12.38 3.90
CA ILE A 154 15.25 -12.68 3.86
C ILE A 154 15.76 -12.62 2.43
N SER A 155 15.10 -13.34 1.52
CA SER A 155 15.49 -13.36 0.10
C SER A 155 15.57 -11.96 -0.48
N ARG A 156 14.53 -11.14 -0.32
CA ARG A 156 14.50 -9.77 -0.81
C ARG A 156 15.56 -8.88 -0.16
N ASP A 157 15.64 -8.88 1.17
CA ASP A 157 16.50 -7.95 1.91
C ASP A 157 17.99 -8.27 1.70
N VAL A 158 18.34 -9.54 1.47
CA VAL A 158 19.71 -9.93 1.08
C VAL A 158 19.99 -9.55 -0.37
N SER A 159 19.12 -9.94 -1.33
CA SER A 159 19.41 -9.80 -2.75
C SER A 159 19.25 -8.37 -3.28
N GLU A 160 18.23 -7.63 -2.79
CA GLU A 160 17.88 -6.31 -3.33
C GLU A 160 18.38 -5.15 -2.47
N ARG A 161 18.57 -5.37 -1.15
CA ARG A 161 18.95 -4.33 -0.19
C ARG A 161 20.34 -4.52 0.40
N GLY A 162 21.04 -5.62 0.04
CA GLY A 162 22.40 -5.92 0.49
C GLY A 162 22.54 -6.08 2.02
N ARG A 163 21.46 -6.48 2.71
CA ARG A 163 21.45 -6.60 4.16
C ARG A 163 22.08 -7.90 4.64
N ASP A 164 22.72 -7.83 5.80
CA ASP A 164 23.24 -9.01 6.49
C ASP A 164 22.11 -9.90 7.04
N LEU A 165 22.26 -11.22 6.87
CA LEU A 165 21.27 -12.21 7.29
C LEU A 165 21.02 -12.18 8.81
N ASN A 166 22.07 -12.06 9.62
CA ASN A 166 21.92 -12.08 11.08
C ASN A 166 21.17 -10.83 11.55
N GLY A 167 21.47 -9.65 10.96
CA GLY A 167 20.77 -8.42 11.25
C GLY A 167 19.29 -8.47 10.84
N ILE A 168 18.94 -9.18 9.74
CA ILE A 168 17.54 -9.38 9.34
C ILE A 168 16.81 -10.25 10.36
N ILE A 169 17.44 -11.36 10.81
CA ILE A 169 16.86 -12.28 11.79
C ILE A 169 16.66 -11.58 13.14
N GLU A 170 17.66 -10.86 13.61
CA GLU A 170 17.58 -10.11 14.87
C GLU A 170 16.46 -9.08 14.82
N GLN A 171 16.40 -8.25 13.77
CA GLN A 171 15.32 -7.27 13.58
C GLN A 171 13.95 -7.93 13.51
N TYR A 172 13.85 -9.09 12.84
CA TYR A 172 12.59 -9.82 12.76
C TYR A 172 12.10 -10.24 14.14
N LEU A 173 12.97 -10.82 14.95
CA LEU A 173 12.61 -11.32 16.28
C LEU A 173 12.34 -10.20 17.28
N THR A 174 13.13 -9.14 17.26
CA THR A 174 13.05 -8.05 18.24
C THR A 174 12.00 -7.00 17.91
N THR A 175 11.73 -6.77 16.63
CA THR A 175 10.89 -5.65 16.18
C THR A 175 9.71 -6.12 15.31
N VAL A 176 10.01 -6.71 14.15
CA VAL A 176 8.98 -6.97 13.12
C VAL A 176 7.90 -7.92 13.61
N LYS A 177 8.29 -9.03 14.24
CA LYS A 177 7.36 -10.06 14.74
C LYS A 177 6.48 -9.52 15.88
N PRO A 178 7.01 -8.86 16.93
CA PRO A 178 6.19 -8.24 17.96
C PRO A 178 5.22 -7.18 17.39
N MET A 179 5.70 -6.29 16.53
CA MET A 179 4.86 -5.26 15.92
C MET A 179 3.78 -5.83 15.01
N HIS A 180 4.08 -6.92 14.30
CA HIS A 180 3.08 -7.61 13.50
C HIS A 180 1.89 -8.07 14.35
N TYR A 181 2.13 -8.76 15.45
CA TYR A 181 1.06 -9.23 16.34
C TYR A 181 0.34 -8.10 17.07
N LEU A 182 1.03 -7.00 17.35
CA LEU A 182 0.44 -5.88 18.07
C LEU A 182 -0.40 -4.96 17.18
N TYR A 183 0.06 -4.68 15.95
CA TYR A 183 -0.54 -3.65 15.10
C TYR A 183 -1.08 -4.16 13.77
N VAL A 184 -0.50 -5.23 13.18
CA VAL A 184 -0.89 -5.69 11.85
C VAL A 184 -1.98 -6.76 11.93
N GLU A 185 -1.71 -7.85 12.67
CA GLU A 185 -2.62 -8.99 12.78
C GLU A 185 -4.04 -8.60 13.26
N PRO A 186 -4.22 -7.72 14.26
CA PRO A 186 -5.55 -7.31 14.68
C PRO A 186 -6.36 -6.61 13.58
N THR A 187 -5.68 -6.03 12.56
CA THR A 187 -6.35 -5.35 11.45
C THR A 187 -6.98 -6.30 10.44
N ARG A 188 -6.65 -7.58 10.49
CA ARG A 188 -7.29 -8.63 9.68
C ARG A 188 -8.82 -8.60 9.82
N SER A 189 -9.31 -8.40 11.04
CA SER A 189 -10.75 -8.27 11.32
C SER A 189 -11.39 -6.97 10.83
N LYS A 190 -10.59 -6.01 10.37
CA LYS A 190 -11.04 -4.72 9.83
C LYS A 190 -11.11 -4.72 8.29
N ALA A 191 -10.62 -5.78 7.66
CA ALA A 191 -10.69 -5.94 6.21
C ALA A 191 -12.07 -6.45 5.77
N ASP A 192 -12.50 -6.02 4.60
CA ASP A 192 -13.72 -6.53 3.95
C ASP A 192 -13.49 -7.90 3.31
N VAL A 193 -12.24 -8.15 2.87
CA VAL A 193 -11.82 -9.40 2.23
C VAL A 193 -10.43 -9.81 2.73
N VAL A 194 -10.28 -11.08 3.05
CA VAL A 194 -8.98 -11.71 3.33
C VAL A 194 -8.64 -12.61 2.14
N ILE A 195 -7.49 -12.41 1.54
CA ILE A 195 -6.99 -13.21 0.41
C ILE A 195 -5.68 -13.90 0.81
N ASN A 196 -5.51 -15.14 0.36
CA ASN A 196 -4.27 -15.86 0.59
C ASN A 196 -3.18 -15.39 -0.39
N SER A 197 -1.93 -15.35 0.09
CA SER A 197 -0.79 -15.15 -0.79
C SER A 197 -0.60 -16.39 -1.70
N GLY A 198 -0.06 -16.20 -2.90
CA GLY A 198 0.15 -17.28 -3.85
C GLY A 198 -0.95 -17.38 -4.90
N LYS A 199 -1.54 -18.57 -5.10
CA LYS A 199 -2.64 -18.76 -6.06
C LYS A 199 -3.93 -18.17 -5.50
N ASN A 200 -4.27 -16.98 -5.96
CA ASN A 200 -5.46 -16.22 -5.56
C ASN A 200 -6.22 -15.66 -6.80
N ASP A 201 -6.31 -16.48 -7.85
CA ASP A 201 -6.90 -16.02 -9.12
C ASP A 201 -8.40 -15.76 -8.97
N VAL A 202 -9.10 -16.59 -8.21
CA VAL A 202 -10.54 -16.41 -7.95
C VAL A 202 -10.80 -15.13 -7.16
N GLU A 203 -10.03 -14.92 -6.10
CA GLU A 203 -10.11 -13.71 -5.26
C GLU A 203 -9.75 -12.46 -6.07
N PHE A 204 -8.77 -12.57 -6.95
CA PHE A 204 -8.40 -11.49 -7.87
C PHE A 204 -9.53 -11.14 -8.83
N ASP A 205 -10.15 -12.13 -9.46
CA ASP A 205 -11.27 -11.94 -10.40
C ASP A 205 -12.48 -11.32 -9.71
N LEU A 206 -12.79 -11.75 -8.49
CA LEU A 206 -13.85 -11.16 -7.66
C LEU A 206 -13.55 -9.69 -7.33
N PHE A 207 -12.30 -9.40 -6.98
CA PHE A 207 -11.87 -8.04 -6.65
C PHE A 207 -11.95 -7.11 -7.87
N VAL A 208 -11.45 -7.54 -9.01
CA VAL A 208 -11.51 -6.81 -10.28
C VAL A 208 -12.96 -6.58 -10.71
N SER A 209 -13.82 -7.61 -10.59
CA SER A 209 -15.25 -7.48 -10.88
C SER A 209 -15.92 -6.45 -9.96
N LYS A 210 -15.59 -6.45 -8.65
CA LYS A 210 -16.14 -5.47 -7.71
C LYS A 210 -15.69 -4.04 -8.02
N ILE A 211 -14.43 -3.84 -8.38
CA ILE A 211 -13.94 -2.52 -8.83
C ILE A 211 -14.73 -2.08 -10.08
N GLY A 212 -14.86 -2.95 -11.08
CA GLY A 212 -15.61 -2.65 -12.30
C GLY A 212 -17.06 -2.28 -12.00
N GLN A 213 -17.71 -2.99 -11.07
CA GLN A 213 -19.07 -2.67 -10.63
C GLN A 213 -19.14 -1.28 -9.99
N LEU A 214 -18.23 -0.96 -9.08
CA LEU A 214 -18.20 0.36 -8.40
C LEU A 214 -17.97 1.51 -9.38
N LEU A 215 -17.13 1.31 -10.40
CA LEU A 215 -16.93 2.28 -11.45
C LEU A 215 -18.20 2.45 -12.33
N GLY A 216 -18.83 1.36 -12.72
CA GLY A 216 -20.03 1.38 -13.57
C GLY A 216 -21.31 1.84 -12.84
N GLU A 217 -21.46 1.58 -11.54
CA GLU A 217 -22.56 2.13 -10.74
C GLU A 217 -22.46 3.65 -10.64
N ARG A 218 -21.24 4.17 -10.50
CA ARG A 218 -20.96 5.59 -10.42
C ARG A 218 -21.17 6.36 -11.74
N GLU A 219 -21.07 5.66 -12.88
CA GLU A 219 -21.40 6.24 -14.18
C GLU A 219 -22.92 6.43 -14.37
N LYS A 220 -23.76 5.60 -13.74
CA LYS A 220 -25.24 5.65 -13.84
C LYS A 220 -25.88 6.69 -12.93
N GLU A 221 -25.21 7.16 -11.90
CA GLU A 221 -25.69 8.17 -10.95
C GLU A 221 -25.44 9.62 -11.44
N ASN A 222 -24.84 9.80 -12.61
CA ASN A 222 -24.58 11.07 -13.28
C ASN A 222 -25.39 11.19 -14.56
#